data_70ccb3699c77b6ff03a92e89ac7baa0f
#
_entry.id   70ccb3699c77b6ff03a92e89ac7baa0f
#
_cell.length_a   1.000
_cell.length_b   1.000
_cell.length_c   1.000
_cell.angle_alpha   90.00
_cell.angle_beta   90.00
_cell.angle_gamma   90.00
#
_symmetry.space_group_name_H-M   'P 1'
#
loop_
_entity.id
_entity.type
_entity.pdbx_description
1 polymer ?
#
loop_
_entity_poly.entity_id
_entity_poly.type
_entity_poly.pdbx_seq_one_letter_code
_entity_poly.pdbx_strand_id
1 'polypeptide(L)'
;MENIETIVEQLVSLLGIDFVQDVDNSFHGVKQIHKFKLEIILSQTDTDYIDIDSKLIGKENTFRCNTFSRSNYSDVFLSLNDIIHNAKVLVNSIENFTK
;
A
#
# COMPACT_ATOMS: atom_id res chain seq x y z
N MET A 1 -2.91 18.91 9.27
CA MET A 1 -2.56 17.68 8.54
C MET A 1 -2.99 17.78 7.08
N GLU A 2 -2.26 17.16 6.18
CA GLU A 2 -2.62 17.14 4.78
C GLU A 2 -3.87 16.29 4.53
N ASN A 3 -4.67 16.69 3.53
CA ASN A 3 -5.86 15.96 3.14
C ASN A 3 -5.47 14.66 2.43
N ILE A 4 -6.18 13.57 2.71
CA ILE A 4 -5.88 12.26 2.12
C ILE A 4 -5.97 12.27 0.59
N GLU A 5 -6.91 13.03 0.02
CA GLU A 5 -7.04 13.13 -1.45
C GLU A 5 -5.80 13.73 -2.08
N THR A 6 -5.26 14.78 -1.48
CA THR A 6 -4.02 15.42 -1.95
C THR A 6 -2.84 14.46 -1.86
N ILE A 7 -2.74 13.72 -0.76
CA ILE A 7 -1.69 12.74 -0.56
C ILE A 7 -1.77 11.64 -1.62
N VAL A 8 -2.97 11.12 -1.86
CA VAL A 8 -3.19 10.05 -2.85
C VAL A 8 -2.80 10.52 -4.25
N GLU A 9 -3.17 11.73 -4.64
CA GLU A 9 -2.81 12.28 -5.96
C GLU A 9 -1.30 12.30 -6.17
N GLN A 10 -0.56 12.70 -5.15
CA GLN A 10 0.90 12.73 -5.21
C GLN A 10 1.49 11.32 -5.26
N LEU A 11 0.93 10.38 -4.52
CA LEU A 11 1.39 8.99 -4.47
C LEU A 11 1.19 8.27 -5.80
N VAL A 12 0.08 8.50 -6.49
CA VAL A 12 -0.18 7.93 -7.82
C VAL A 12 0.97 8.26 -8.76
N SER A 13 1.38 9.52 -8.76
CA SER A 13 2.45 10.01 -9.63
C SER A 13 3.81 9.38 -9.30
N LEU A 14 4.11 9.20 -8.00
CA LEU A 14 5.44 8.79 -7.56
C LEU A 14 5.61 7.27 -7.50
N LEU A 15 4.56 6.54 -7.15
CA LEU A 15 4.65 5.09 -6.92
C LEU A 15 4.12 4.26 -8.08
N GLY A 16 3.45 4.88 -9.05
CA GLY A 16 2.86 4.17 -10.16
C GLY A 16 1.71 3.26 -9.75
N ILE A 17 0.99 3.63 -8.70
CA ILE A 17 -0.18 2.89 -8.22
C ILE A 17 -1.40 3.78 -8.39
N ASP A 18 -2.41 3.27 -9.10
CA ASP A 18 -3.66 3.98 -9.24
C ASP A 18 -4.56 3.65 -8.05
N PHE A 19 -4.93 4.69 -7.30
CA PHE A 19 -5.84 4.55 -6.18
C PHE A 19 -7.26 4.94 -6.60
N VAL A 20 -8.21 4.11 -6.21
CA VAL A 20 -9.63 4.34 -6.45
C VAL A 20 -10.32 4.57 -5.12
N GLN A 21 -11.16 5.59 -5.06
CA GLN A 21 -11.92 5.86 -3.85
C GLN A 21 -13.05 4.85 -3.70
N ASP A 22 -13.05 4.08 -2.61
CA ASP A 22 -14.08 3.08 -2.33
C ASP A 22 -15.27 3.69 -1.59
N VAL A 23 -14.96 4.33 -0.46
CA VAL A 23 -15.93 5.02 0.38
C VAL A 23 -15.30 6.33 0.82
N ASP A 24 -16.04 7.16 1.50
CA ASP A 24 -15.54 8.46 1.99
C ASP A 24 -14.23 8.25 2.77
N ASN A 25 -13.20 8.99 2.38
CA ASN A 25 -11.89 9.00 3.01
C ASN A 25 -11.16 7.65 2.98
N SER A 26 -11.53 6.76 2.02
CA SER A 26 -10.84 5.49 1.84
C SER A 26 -10.47 5.27 0.38
N PHE A 27 -9.22 4.88 0.13
CA PHE A 27 -8.68 4.67 -1.21
C PHE A 27 -8.01 3.31 -1.29
N HIS A 28 -8.22 2.63 -2.40
CA HIS A 28 -7.72 1.28 -2.64
C HIS A 28 -6.84 1.27 -3.89
N GLY A 29 -5.62 0.76 -3.75
CA GLY A 29 -4.67 0.63 -4.85
C GLY A 29 -4.13 -0.77 -4.95
N VAL A 30 -3.74 -1.17 -6.16
CA VAL A 30 -3.17 -2.49 -6.42
C VAL A 30 -1.92 -2.32 -7.27
N LYS A 31 -0.85 -3.01 -6.88
CA LYS A 31 0.38 -3.07 -7.65
C LYS A 31 0.70 -4.54 -7.96
N GLN A 32 0.90 -4.85 -9.23
CA GLN A 32 1.30 -6.20 -9.64
C GLN A 32 2.79 -6.39 -9.37
N ILE A 33 3.15 -7.47 -8.67
CA ILE A 33 4.54 -7.87 -8.42
C ILE A 33 4.67 -9.33 -8.86
N HIS A 34 5.18 -9.55 -10.06
CA HIS A 34 5.24 -10.88 -10.69
C HIS A 34 3.86 -11.53 -10.70
N LYS A 35 3.68 -12.67 -10.04
CA LYS A 35 2.41 -13.39 -9.96
C LYS A 35 1.54 -12.96 -8.79
N PHE A 36 2.02 -12.00 -7.99
CA PHE A 36 1.32 -11.52 -6.81
C PHE A 36 0.72 -10.15 -7.04
N LYS A 37 -0.29 -9.83 -6.27
CA LYS A 37 -0.87 -8.48 -6.21
C LYS A 37 -0.66 -7.91 -4.83
N LEU A 38 -0.06 -6.72 -4.77
CA LEU A 38 0.05 -5.97 -3.53
C LEU A 38 -1.15 -5.02 -3.46
N GLU A 39 -2.05 -5.29 -2.53
CA GLU A 39 -3.22 -4.46 -2.28
C GLU A 39 -2.93 -3.49 -1.15
N ILE A 40 -3.20 -2.21 -1.37
CA ILE A 40 -2.96 -1.17 -0.38
C ILE A 40 -4.25 -0.41 -0.15
N ILE A 41 -4.62 -0.22 1.10
CA ILE A 41 -5.78 0.57 1.48
C ILE A 41 -5.31 1.73 2.35
N LEU A 42 -5.65 2.95 1.94
CA LEU A 42 -5.39 4.16 2.69
C LEU A 42 -6.72 4.72 3.16
N SER A 43 -6.85 4.97 4.45
CA SER A 43 -8.08 5.53 4.99
C SER A 43 -7.78 6.58 6.04
N GLN A 44 -8.63 7.60 6.09
CA GLN A 44 -8.54 8.66 7.07
C GLN A 44 -9.70 8.51 8.05
N THR A 45 -9.45 7.81 9.17
CA THR A 45 -10.47 7.58 10.20
C THR A 45 -10.47 8.66 11.26
N ASP A 46 -9.40 9.44 11.33
CA ASP A 46 -9.21 10.55 12.24
C ASP A 46 -8.59 11.70 11.46
N THR A 47 -8.86 12.94 11.86
CA THR A 47 -8.34 14.12 11.16
C THR A 47 -6.82 14.21 11.20
N ASP A 48 -6.18 13.55 12.16
CA ASP A 48 -4.73 13.64 12.35
C ASP A 48 -3.95 12.47 11.78
N TYR A 49 -4.62 11.39 11.34
CA TYR A 49 -3.92 10.17 10.92
C TYR A 49 -4.50 9.56 9.67
N ILE A 50 -3.60 8.98 8.88
CA ILE A 50 -3.94 8.15 7.74
C ILE A 50 -3.53 6.73 8.07
N ASP A 51 -4.48 5.81 8.03
CA ASP A 51 -4.23 4.40 8.27
C ASP A 51 -3.83 3.72 6.96
N ILE A 52 -2.79 2.92 7.01
CA ILE A 52 -2.23 2.21 5.86
C ILE A 52 -2.33 0.71 6.16
N ASP A 53 -3.11 0.00 5.35
CA ASP A 53 -3.21 -1.45 5.43
C ASP A 53 -2.78 -2.06 4.11
N SER A 54 -2.16 -3.24 4.12
CA SER A 54 -1.69 -3.86 2.90
C SER A 54 -1.72 -5.37 2.99
N LYS A 55 -1.93 -6.01 1.83
CA LYS A 55 -1.94 -7.46 1.67
C LYS A 55 -1.19 -7.84 0.41
N LEU A 56 -0.40 -8.89 0.48
CA LEU A 56 0.21 -9.49 -0.69
C LEU A 56 -0.59 -10.73 -1.05
N ILE A 57 -1.27 -10.72 -2.19
CA ILE A 57 -2.21 -11.75 -2.60
C ILE A 57 -1.61 -12.57 -3.74
N GLY A 58 -1.36 -13.85 -3.48
CA GLY A 58 -0.95 -14.80 -4.48
C GLY A 58 -2.10 -15.69 -4.91
N LYS A 59 -1.81 -16.70 -5.73
CA LYS A 59 -2.83 -17.61 -6.25
C LYS A 59 -3.47 -18.45 -5.14
N GLU A 60 -2.67 -18.90 -4.19
CA GLU A 60 -3.13 -19.77 -3.10
C GLU A 60 -2.91 -19.18 -1.71
N ASN A 61 -2.10 -18.14 -1.60
CA ASN A 61 -1.69 -17.58 -0.32
C ASN A 61 -1.91 -16.08 -0.28
N THR A 62 -2.32 -15.61 0.88
CA THR A 62 -2.42 -14.18 1.16
C THR A 62 -1.58 -13.86 2.39
N PHE A 63 -0.72 -12.88 2.27
CA PHE A 63 0.14 -12.42 3.37
C PHE A 63 -0.29 -11.03 3.78
N ARG A 64 -0.64 -10.86 5.03
CA ARG A 64 -0.99 -9.55 5.55
C ARG A 64 0.27 -8.83 6.00
N CYS A 65 0.45 -7.61 5.52
CA CYS A 65 1.55 -6.77 5.92
C CYS A 65 1.16 -5.94 7.14
N ASN A 66 2.14 -5.28 7.75
CA ASN A 66 1.89 -4.46 8.92
C ASN A 66 0.98 -3.28 8.58
N THR A 67 0.12 -2.93 9.54
CA THR A 67 -0.73 -1.75 9.46
C THR A 67 -0.02 -0.60 10.14
N PHE A 68 -0.06 0.59 9.51
CA PHE A 68 0.59 1.79 10.02
C PHE A 68 -0.41 2.94 10.10
N SER A 69 -0.17 3.85 11.05
CA SER A 69 -0.88 5.12 11.09
C SER A 69 0.15 6.24 10.96
N ARG A 70 -0.07 7.16 10.01
CA ARG A 70 0.86 8.25 9.72
C ARG A 70 0.12 9.57 9.62
N SER A 71 0.80 10.65 10.02
CA SER A 71 0.18 11.96 10.14
C SER A 71 0.55 12.94 9.02
N ASN A 72 1.49 12.59 8.15
CA ASN A 72 1.89 13.49 7.06
C ASN A 72 2.29 12.73 5.81
N TYR A 73 2.36 13.46 4.68
CA TYR A 73 2.68 12.90 3.38
C TYR A 73 4.01 12.15 3.35
N SER A 74 5.06 12.75 3.93
CA SER A 74 6.38 12.13 3.89
C SER A 74 6.41 10.77 4.57
N ASP A 75 5.76 10.65 5.72
CA ASP A 75 5.70 9.40 6.46
C ASP A 75 4.84 8.36 5.75
N VAL A 76 3.74 8.79 5.12
CA VAL A 76 2.91 7.90 4.29
C VAL A 76 3.73 7.37 3.12
N PHE A 77 4.44 8.26 2.42
CA PHE A 77 5.28 7.88 1.28
C PHE A 77 6.35 6.87 1.69
N LEU A 78 7.07 7.14 2.79
CA LEU A 78 8.12 6.24 3.27
C LEU A 78 7.56 4.88 3.67
N SER A 79 6.42 4.85 4.34
CA SER A 79 5.76 3.60 4.73
C SER A 79 5.36 2.77 3.53
N LEU A 80 4.77 3.40 2.50
CA LEU A 80 4.39 2.70 1.28
C LEU A 80 5.60 2.20 0.51
N ASN A 81 6.66 2.98 0.46
CA ASN A 81 7.90 2.59 -0.19
C ASN A 81 8.49 1.34 0.48
N ASP A 82 8.48 1.30 1.81
CA ASP A 82 8.95 0.14 2.57
C ASP A 82 8.05 -1.08 2.34
N ILE A 83 6.74 -0.90 2.31
CA ILE A 83 5.78 -1.98 2.02
C ILE A 83 6.07 -2.59 0.64
N ILE A 84 6.25 -1.75 -0.37
CA ILE A 84 6.52 -2.20 -1.73
C ILE A 84 7.86 -2.95 -1.79
N HIS A 85 8.89 -2.39 -1.17
CA HIS A 85 10.22 -3.02 -1.14
C HIS A 85 10.15 -4.38 -0.45
N ASN A 86 9.54 -4.47 0.71
CA ASN A 86 9.41 -5.71 1.46
C ASN A 86 8.57 -6.74 0.72
N ALA A 87 7.53 -6.31 0.03
CA ALA A 87 6.71 -7.20 -0.80
C ALA A 87 7.54 -7.80 -1.93
N LYS A 88 8.39 -7.01 -2.59
CA LYS A 88 9.27 -7.50 -3.65
C LYS A 88 10.28 -8.51 -3.13
N VAL A 89 10.86 -8.25 -1.96
CA VAL A 89 11.79 -9.18 -1.32
C VAL A 89 11.08 -10.50 -1.00
N LEU A 90 9.88 -10.43 -0.44
CA LEU A 90 9.10 -11.62 -0.10
C LEU A 90 8.75 -12.43 -1.34
N VAL A 91 8.28 -11.79 -2.41
CA VAL A 91 7.95 -12.45 -3.67
C VAL A 91 9.16 -13.16 -4.24
N ASN A 92 10.31 -12.50 -4.27
CA ASN A 92 11.55 -13.11 -4.76
C ASN A 92 11.95 -14.32 -3.92
N SER A 93 11.80 -14.24 -2.61
CA SER A 93 12.13 -15.35 -1.71
C SER A 93 11.20 -16.55 -1.96
N ILE A 94 9.90 -16.31 -2.12
CA ILE A 94 8.93 -17.37 -2.40
C ILE A 94 9.22 -18.02 -3.75
N GLU A 95 9.46 -17.23 -4.79
CA GLU A 95 9.75 -17.75 -6.14
C GLU A 95 11.04 -18.57 -6.16
N ASN A 96 12.08 -18.12 -5.48
CA ASN A 96 13.33 -18.86 -5.40
C ASN A 96 13.18 -20.14 -4.61
N PHE A 97 12.35 -20.16 -3.59
CA PHE A 97 12.13 -21.33 -2.76
C PHE A 97 11.33 -22.42 -3.47
N THR A 98 10.43 -22.02 -4.35
CA THR A 98 9.52 -22.95 -5.04
C THR A 98 10.02 -23.43 -6.40
N LYS A 99 11.20 -23.02 -6.83
CA LYS A 99 11.80 -23.47 -8.08
C LYS A 99 12.27 -24.93 -8.01
#